data_d6b030af17a6113b423dceb3056026ec
#
_entry.id   d6b030af17a6113b423dceb3056026ec
#
_cell.length_a   1.000
_cell.length_b   1.000
_cell.length_c   1.000
_cell.angle_alpha   90.00
_cell.angle_beta   90.00
_cell.angle_gamma   90.00
#
_symmetry.space_group_name_H-M   'P 1'
#
loop_
_entity.id
_entity.type
_entity.pdbx_description
1 polymer ?
#
loop_
_entity_poly.entity_id
_entity_poly.type
_entity_poly.pdbx_seq_one_letter_code
_entity_poly.pdbx_strand_id
1 'polypeptide(L)'
;EFNNDGTKMYVIGDSGNDISEYDLTTAFDVSSATYAGNSELLVIPTTIESNPQSFSFNSNGTKLFIVGFTDYVLEYSLSTAYDVSSATYAGNSERYNVGSQESSARSIAFNNDGTKMFITGAVSDDIHEYTLSNAYDVSTSTYAGASESFSVSEDAAPMSVVFNNNGTKMYVLGNTNDKVYEYSLDNPASPTVCVNSAITN
;
A
#
# COMPACT_ATOMS: atom_id res chain seq x y z
N GLU A 1 8.39 -3.27 -2.56
CA GLU A 1 7.77 -2.92 -3.84
C GLU A 1 8.85 -2.75 -4.91
N PHE A 2 8.47 -2.77 -6.20
CA PHE A 2 9.39 -2.53 -7.33
C PHE A 2 8.88 -1.35 -8.15
N ASN A 3 9.79 -0.71 -8.89
CA ASN A 3 9.38 0.19 -9.96
C ASN A 3 8.82 -0.61 -11.16
N ASN A 4 8.23 0.08 -12.14
CA ASN A 4 7.50 -0.56 -13.23
C ASN A 4 8.34 -1.50 -14.11
N ASP A 5 9.63 -1.23 -14.27
CA ASP A 5 10.53 -2.04 -15.11
C ASP A 5 11.35 -3.07 -14.31
N GLY A 6 11.16 -3.11 -12.98
CA GLY A 6 11.81 -4.06 -12.08
C GLY A 6 13.31 -3.82 -11.85
N THR A 7 13.83 -2.67 -12.25
CA THR A 7 15.25 -2.31 -12.07
C THR A 7 15.55 -1.74 -10.69
N LYS A 8 14.51 -1.36 -9.93
CA LYS A 8 14.61 -0.86 -8.56
C LYS A 8 13.66 -1.63 -7.63
N MET A 9 14.13 -1.90 -6.41
CA MET A 9 13.37 -2.47 -5.31
C MET A 9 13.43 -1.54 -4.11
N TYR A 10 12.32 -1.44 -3.40
CA TYR A 10 12.17 -0.59 -2.21
C TYR A 10 11.74 -1.41 -1.02
N VAL A 11 12.35 -1.12 0.13
CA VAL A 11 12.06 -1.77 1.41
C VAL A 11 11.76 -0.70 2.44
N ILE A 12 10.63 -0.81 3.12
CA ILE A 12 10.27 0.04 4.25
C ILE A 12 10.67 -0.65 5.56
N GLY A 13 11.19 0.11 6.50
CA GLY A 13 11.58 -0.39 7.82
C GLY A 13 11.05 0.51 8.93
N ASP A 14 10.43 -0.08 9.95
CA ASP A 14 9.97 0.63 11.14
C ASP A 14 11.13 1.07 12.05
N SER A 15 12.16 0.24 12.20
CA SER A 15 13.31 0.53 13.07
C SER A 15 14.18 1.68 12.55
N GLY A 16 14.29 1.82 11.21
CA GLY A 16 14.99 2.93 10.55
C GLY A 16 14.09 4.13 10.31
N ASN A 17 12.80 3.92 10.34
CA ASN A 17 11.78 4.91 9.93
C ASN A 17 12.08 5.45 8.54
N ASP A 18 12.39 4.54 7.61
CA ASP A 18 12.88 4.89 6.28
C ASP A 18 12.35 3.96 5.18
N ILE A 19 12.51 4.42 3.95
CA ILE A 19 12.38 3.57 2.76
C ILE A 19 13.73 3.55 2.08
N SER A 20 14.33 2.35 2.02
CA SER A 20 15.60 2.07 1.36
C SER A 20 15.39 1.68 -0.09
N GLU A 21 16.24 2.19 -0.97
CA GLU A 21 16.27 1.88 -2.40
C GLU A 21 17.41 0.91 -2.73
N TYR A 22 17.13 -0.04 -3.62
CA TYR A 22 18.07 -1.02 -4.15
C TYR A 22 18.02 -1.03 -5.67
N ASP A 23 19.17 -0.97 -6.32
CA ASP A 23 19.31 -1.16 -7.77
C ASP A 23 19.44 -2.65 -8.10
N LEU A 24 18.72 -3.10 -9.13
CA LEU A 24 18.78 -4.45 -9.64
C LEU A 24 19.44 -4.49 -11.02
N THR A 25 20.49 -5.29 -11.17
CA THR A 25 21.17 -5.46 -12.47
C THR A 25 20.37 -6.37 -13.42
N THR A 26 19.47 -7.18 -12.88
CA THR A 26 18.50 -7.98 -13.63
C THR A 26 17.11 -7.68 -13.09
N ALA A 27 16.19 -7.24 -13.96
CA ALA A 27 14.86 -6.83 -13.58
C ALA A 27 14.12 -7.93 -12.81
N PHE A 28 13.53 -7.57 -11.63
CA PHE A 28 12.81 -8.45 -10.70
C PHE A 28 13.63 -9.60 -10.12
N ASP A 29 14.95 -9.65 -10.33
CA ASP A 29 15.83 -10.63 -9.71
C ASP A 29 16.43 -10.04 -8.43
N VAL A 30 15.83 -10.39 -7.28
CA VAL A 30 16.27 -9.90 -5.97
C VAL A 30 17.69 -10.34 -5.60
N SER A 31 18.23 -11.41 -6.22
CA SER A 31 19.62 -11.83 -6.01
C SER A 31 20.63 -10.88 -6.65
N SER A 32 20.17 -10.04 -7.58
CA SER A 32 20.97 -9.02 -8.26
C SER A 32 20.91 -7.65 -7.56
N ALA A 33 20.17 -7.53 -6.45
CA ALA A 33 19.96 -6.27 -5.76
C ALA A 33 21.23 -5.77 -5.06
N THR A 34 21.49 -4.48 -5.21
CA THR A 34 22.57 -3.76 -4.52
C THR A 34 21.97 -2.53 -3.85
N TYR A 35 22.27 -2.32 -2.55
CA TYR A 35 21.80 -1.14 -1.83
C TYR A 35 22.33 0.14 -2.52
N ALA A 36 21.42 1.03 -2.90
CA ALA A 36 21.75 2.24 -3.64
C ALA A 36 22.54 3.27 -2.80
N GLY A 37 22.50 3.15 -1.48
CA GLY A 37 23.26 3.96 -0.54
C GLY A 37 22.39 4.93 0.26
N ASN A 38 22.99 5.55 1.28
CA ASN A 38 22.29 6.47 2.17
C ASN A 38 21.85 7.79 1.48
N SER A 39 22.37 8.10 0.29
CA SER A 39 21.90 9.22 -0.51
C SER A 39 20.59 8.96 -1.22
N GLU A 40 20.23 7.68 -1.40
CA GLU A 40 19.03 7.18 -2.09
C GLU A 40 17.99 6.64 -1.10
N LEU A 41 17.91 7.25 0.07
CA LEU A 41 17.08 6.84 1.21
C LEU A 41 16.04 7.95 1.51
N LEU A 42 14.79 7.57 1.67
CA LEU A 42 13.78 8.46 2.27
C LEU A 42 13.70 8.21 3.78
N VAL A 43 14.15 9.18 4.58
CA VAL A 43 13.88 9.19 6.02
C VAL A 43 12.51 9.79 6.29
N ILE A 44 11.64 9.04 6.95
CA ILE A 44 10.30 9.49 7.35
C ILE A 44 10.43 10.12 8.75
N PRO A 45 10.17 11.44 8.91
CA PRO A 45 10.28 12.05 10.22
C PRO A 45 9.32 11.41 11.23
N THR A 46 9.81 11.02 12.40
CA THR A 46 9.01 10.40 13.47
C THR A 46 7.89 11.31 14.00
N THR A 47 7.96 12.60 13.72
CA THR A 47 6.88 13.56 13.99
C THR A 47 5.73 13.50 12.99
N ILE A 48 5.94 12.83 11.85
CA ILE A 48 4.94 12.62 10.80
C ILE A 48 4.38 11.20 10.91
N GLU A 49 5.27 10.18 10.91
CA GLU A 49 4.94 8.78 11.12
C GLU A 49 6.08 8.11 11.88
N SER A 50 5.79 7.58 13.06
CA SER A 50 6.81 6.97 13.93
C SER A 50 6.91 5.45 13.77
N ASN A 51 6.00 4.85 13.05
CA ASN A 51 5.95 3.40 12.82
C ASN A 51 5.35 3.10 11.45
N PRO A 52 6.08 3.41 10.36
CA PRO A 52 5.60 3.17 9.01
C PRO A 52 5.52 1.68 8.73
N GLN A 53 4.42 1.22 8.14
CA GLN A 53 4.14 -0.20 7.92
C GLN A 53 4.12 -0.58 6.45
N SER A 54 3.61 0.28 5.59
CA SER A 54 3.48 0.01 4.17
C SER A 54 3.52 1.29 3.36
N PHE A 55 3.87 1.15 2.10
CA PHE A 55 3.85 2.23 1.14
C PHE A 55 3.37 1.72 -0.22
N SER A 56 2.99 2.65 -1.09
CA SER A 56 2.67 2.37 -2.48
C SER A 56 3.01 3.58 -3.35
N PHE A 57 3.50 3.33 -4.57
CA PHE A 57 3.65 4.37 -5.58
C PHE A 57 2.36 4.55 -6.38
N ASN A 58 2.18 5.73 -6.97
CA ASN A 58 1.24 5.87 -8.08
C ASN A 58 1.82 5.22 -9.35
N SER A 59 0.98 5.05 -10.38
CA SER A 59 1.34 4.31 -11.60
C SER A 59 2.56 4.84 -12.37
N ASN A 60 2.93 6.12 -12.20
CA ASN A 60 4.07 6.73 -12.88
C ASN A 60 5.26 7.06 -11.94
N GLY A 61 5.19 6.67 -10.65
CA GLY A 61 6.25 6.85 -9.68
C GLY A 61 6.51 8.27 -9.20
N THR A 62 5.62 9.22 -9.50
CA THR A 62 5.77 10.63 -9.09
C THR A 62 5.15 10.95 -7.75
N LYS A 63 4.39 10.02 -7.17
CA LYS A 63 3.82 10.08 -5.83
C LYS A 63 4.10 8.80 -5.07
N LEU A 64 4.28 8.93 -3.78
CA LEU A 64 4.46 7.85 -2.82
C LEU A 64 3.47 8.06 -1.67
N PHE A 65 2.81 7.00 -1.26
CA PHE A 65 1.84 6.99 -0.16
C PHE A 65 2.35 6.08 0.94
N ILE A 66 2.29 6.55 2.18
CA ILE A 66 2.78 5.80 3.34
C ILE A 66 1.65 5.67 4.36
N VAL A 67 1.50 4.49 4.95
CA VAL A 67 0.63 4.23 6.09
C VAL A 67 1.42 3.63 7.25
N GLY A 68 0.94 3.85 8.45
CA GLY A 68 1.49 3.32 9.69
C GLY A 68 0.53 3.54 10.86
N PHE A 69 1.05 3.71 12.06
CA PHE A 69 0.24 3.76 13.28
C PHE A 69 -0.25 5.16 13.66
N THR A 70 -0.05 6.17 12.83
CA THR A 70 -0.58 7.52 13.08
C THR A 70 -1.98 7.76 12.52
N ASP A 71 -2.66 6.71 12.02
CA ASP A 71 -4.01 6.77 11.45
C ASP A 71 -4.13 7.59 10.17
N TYR A 72 -3.02 7.95 9.53
CA TYR A 72 -3.04 8.74 8.29
C TYR A 72 -2.43 8.00 7.12
N VAL A 73 -3.04 8.19 5.96
CA VAL A 73 -2.36 8.01 4.68
C VAL A 73 -1.62 9.30 4.37
N LEU A 74 -0.31 9.22 4.26
CA LEU A 74 0.58 10.35 3.99
C LEU A 74 0.95 10.37 2.52
N GLU A 75 0.87 11.54 1.87
CA GLU A 75 1.28 11.72 0.48
C GLU A 75 2.63 12.42 0.40
N TYR A 76 3.50 11.87 -0.44
CA TYR A 76 4.80 12.46 -0.82
C TYR A 76 4.83 12.66 -2.32
N SER A 77 5.36 13.81 -2.75
CA SER A 77 5.64 14.10 -4.16
C SER A 77 7.11 13.83 -4.47
N LEU A 78 7.40 13.12 -5.56
CA LEU A 78 8.74 12.83 -6.03
C LEU A 78 9.07 13.71 -7.24
N SER A 79 10.17 14.47 -7.17
CA SER A 79 10.63 15.30 -8.29
C SER A 79 11.25 14.48 -9.41
N THR A 80 11.73 13.28 -9.09
CA THR A 80 12.20 12.26 -10.04
C THR A 80 11.39 10.99 -9.81
N ALA A 81 10.78 10.46 -10.86
CA ALA A 81 9.92 9.27 -10.74
C ALA A 81 10.70 8.08 -10.16
N TYR A 82 10.12 7.43 -9.15
CA TYR A 82 10.71 6.28 -8.46
C TYR A 82 12.04 6.53 -7.74
N ASP A 83 12.45 7.76 -7.55
CA ASP A 83 13.63 8.14 -6.77
C ASP A 83 13.14 8.61 -5.39
N VAL A 84 13.24 7.73 -4.39
CA VAL A 84 12.72 8.02 -3.04
C VAL A 84 13.52 9.12 -2.33
N SER A 85 14.77 9.37 -2.74
CA SER A 85 15.56 10.47 -2.19
C SER A 85 15.04 11.86 -2.62
N SER A 86 14.30 11.89 -3.73
CA SER A 86 13.66 13.09 -4.25
C SER A 86 12.29 13.38 -3.61
N ALA A 87 11.84 12.52 -2.70
CA ALA A 87 10.51 12.63 -2.11
C ALA A 87 10.40 13.80 -1.13
N THR A 88 9.30 14.53 -1.22
CA THR A 88 8.97 15.63 -0.32
C THR A 88 7.55 15.42 0.22
N TYR A 89 7.39 15.48 1.54
CA TYR A 89 6.07 15.39 2.18
C TYR A 89 5.17 16.52 1.67
N ALA A 90 4.02 16.14 1.10
CA ALA A 90 3.08 17.09 0.49
C ALA A 90 2.37 18.00 1.52
N GLY A 91 2.43 17.62 2.79
CA GLY A 91 1.90 18.42 3.90
C GLY A 91 0.59 17.88 4.47
N ASN A 92 0.15 18.51 5.55
CA ASN A 92 -1.05 18.06 6.28
C ASN A 92 -2.37 18.27 5.52
N SER A 93 -2.39 19.08 4.48
CA SER A 93 -3.53 19.24 3.58
C SER A 93 -3.70 18.05 2.62
N GLU A 94 -2.60 17.34 2.35
CA GLU A 94 -2.53 16.24 1.39
C GLU A 94 -2.45 14.87 2.08
N ARG A 95 -3.03 14.74 3.27
CA ARG A 95 -3.16 13.47 4.00
C ARG A 95 -4.62 13.15 4.27
N TYR A 96 -4.93 11.88 4.47
CA TYR A 96 -6.28 11.41 4.81
C TYR A 96 -6.26 10.58 6.09
N ASN A 97 -7.22 10.83 7.01
CA ASN A 97 -7.35 10.07 8.24
C ASN A 97 -8.21 8.81 8.01
N VAL A 98 -7.65 7.65 8.27
CA VAL A 98 -8.31 6.33 8.16
C VAL A 98 -8.65 5.73 9.52
N GLY A 99 -8.27 6.37 10.63
CA GLY A 99 -8.35 5.85 11.99
C GLY A 99 -9.77 5.53 12.47
N SER A 100 -10.80 6.09 11.83
CA SER A 100 -12.20 5.74 12.14
C SER A 100 -12.58 4.34 11.66
N GLN A 101 -11.89 3.80 10.63
CA GLN A 101 -12.09 2.47 10.08
C GLN A 101 -10.99 1.52 10.54
N GLU A 102 -9.72 1.99 10.48
CA GLU A 102 -8.56 1.18 10.86
C GLU A 102 -7.52 2.05 11.58
N SER A 103 -7.39 1.88 12.89
CA SER A 103 -6.45 2.64 13.71
C SER A 103 -5.05 2.00 13.81
N SER A 104 -4.80 0.93 13.08
CA SER A 104 -3.49 0.25 13.00
C SER A 104 -3.26 -0.24 11.57
N ALA A 105 -3.21 0.72 10.63
CA ALA A 105 -3.06 0.42 9.22
C ALA A 105 -1.74 -0.31 8.94
N ARG A 106 -1.82 -1.42 8.23
CA ARG A 106 -0.71 -2.32 7.90
C ARG A 106 -0.38 -2.33 6.41
N SER A 107 -1.36 -2.06 5.57
CA SER A 107 -1.18 -2.09 4.13
C SER A 107 -2.01 -1.03 3.44
N ILE A 108 -1.47 -0.52 2.35
CA ILE A 108 -2.14 0.35 1.39
C ILE A 108 -1.98 -0.21 -0.02
N ALA A 109 -3.06 -0.19 -0.78
CA ALA A 109 -3.04 -0.50 -2.21
C ALA A 109 -3.96 0.45 -2.96
N PHE A 110 -3.70 0.65 -4.24
CA PHE A 110 -4.57 1.39 -5.15
C PHE A 110 -5.02 0.50 -6.31
N ASN A 111 -6.17 0.82 -6.90
CA ASN A 111 -6.51 0.30 -8.21
C ASN A 111 -5.63 0.99 -9.29
N ASN A 112 -5.64 0.44 -10.51
CA ASN A 112 -4.71 0.87 -11.58
C ASN A 112 -4.86 2.33 -12.01
N ASP A 113 -6.07 2.90 -11.88
CA ASP A 113 -6.33 4.29 -12.27
C ASP A 113 -6.25 5.28 -11.08
N GLY A 114 -6.01 4.77 -9.86
CA GLY A 114 -5.84 5.57 -8.66
C GLY A 114 -7.14 6.20 -8.12
N THR A 115 -8.30 5.77 -8.59
CA THR A 115 -9.60 6.28 -8.13
C THR A 115 -10.11 5.56 -6.89
N LYS A 116 -9.49 4.44 -6.54
CA LYS A 116 -9.78 3.65 -5.33
C LYS A 116 -8.50 3.38 -4.54
N MET A 117 -8.62 3.47 -3.23
CA MET A 117 -7.59 3.14 -2.26
C MET A 117 -8.15 2.09 -1.30
N PHE A 118 -7.32 1.12 -0.94
CA PHE A 118 -7.65 0.03 -0.04
C PHE A 118 -6.70 0.04 1.13
N ILE A 119 -7.25 -0.01 2.34
CA ILE A 119 -6.51 -0.04 3.61
C ILE A 119 -6.92 -1.30 4.36
N THR A 120 -5.95 -2.01 4.89
CA THR A 120 -6.16 -3.09 5.87
C THR A 120 -5.21 -2.94 7.04
N GLY A 121 -5.56 -3.55 8.16
CA GLY A 121 -4.76 -3.50 9.38
C GLY A 121 -5.19 -4.50 10.44
N ALA A 122 -4.75 -4.28 11.67
CA ALA A 122 -4.83 -5.28 12.73
C ALA A 122 -6.03 -5.09 13.67
N VAL A 123 -6.88 -4.09 13.46
CA VAL A 123 -7.98 -3.77 14.39
C VAL A 123 -9.33 -4.21 13.88
N SER A 124 -9.61 -4.00 12.59
CA SER A 124 -10.94 -4.26 12.03
C SER A 124 -11.11 -5.60 11.35
N ASP A 125 -10.02 -6.33 11.06
CA ASP A 125 -10.01 -7.57 10.27
C ASP A 125 -10.61 -7.41 8.85
N ASP A 126 -10.76 -6.14 8.41
CA ASP A 126 -11.41 -5.77 7.16
C ASP A 126 -10.42 -5.14 6.16
N ILE A 127 -10.79 -5.19 4.90
CA ILE A 127 -10.21 -4.35 3.85
C ILE A 127 -11.20 -3.23 3.57
N HIS A 128 -10.82 -2.00 3.88
CA HIS A 128 -11.65 -0.81 3.71
C HIS A 128 -11.39 -0.16 2.37
N GLU A 129 -12.45 0.08 1.60
CA GLU A 129 -12.38 0.80 0.33
C GLU A 129 -12.65 2.30 0.54
N TYR A 130 -11.85 3.12 -0.13
CA TYR A 130 -12.01 4.57 -0.24
C TYR A 130 -12.06 4.96 -1.72
N THR A 131 -12.97 5.86 -2.07
CA THR A 131 -13.02 6.46 -3.39
C THR A 131 -12.32 7.82 -3.38
N LEU A 132 -11.54 8.10 -4.43
CA LEU A 132 -10.83 9.35 -4.61
C LEU A 132 -11.45 10.11 -5.79
N SER A 133 -11.89 11.35 -5.56
CA SER A 133 -12.48 12.17 -6.65
C SER A 133 -11.42 12.65 -7.64
N ASN A 134 -10.15 12.75 -7.20
CA ASN A 134 -8.99 12.96 -8.06
C ASN A 134 -8.05 11.76 -7.90
N ALA A 135 -7.68 11.14 -9.01
CA ALA A 135 -6.81 9.96 -9.00
C ALA A 135 -5.49 10.20 -8.26
N TYR A 136 -5.15 9.31 -7.32
CA TYR A 136 -3.93 9.41 -6.52
C TYR A 136 -3.78 10.74 -5.74
N ASP A 137 -4.87 11.33 -5.31
CA ASP A 137 -4.92 12.50 -4.44
C ASP A 137 -5.69 12.11 -3.18
N VAL A 138 -4.93 11.71 -2.13
CA VAL A 138 -5.55 11.15 -0.92
C VAL A 138 -6.34 12.18 -0.13
N SER A 139 -6.10 13.48 -0.34
CA SER A 139 -6.89 14.54 0.29
C SER A 139 -8.36 14.53 -0.18
N THR A 140 -8.61 13.93 -1.36
CA THR A 140 -9.95 13.82 -1.95
C THR A 140 -10.66 12.51 -1.62
N SER A 141 -10.07 11.68 -0.74
CA SER A 141 -10.62 10.39 -0.35
C SER A 141 -11.93 10.52 0.42
N THR A 142 -12.81 9.58 0.17
CA THR A 142 -14.06 9.39 0.93
C THR A 142 -14.22 7.91 1.21
N TYR A 143 -14.50 7.53 2.46
CA TYR A 143 -14.82 6.15 2.80
C TYR A 143 -16.04 5.67 2.04
N ALA A 144 -15.90 4.58 1.30
CA ALA A 144 -16.95 4.07 0.42
C ALA A 144 -18.16 3.50 1.19
N GLY A 145 -17.94 3.17 2.47
CA GLY A 145 -18.98 2.65 3.37
C GLY A 145 -18.76 1.18 3.71
N ALA A 146 -19.43 0.71 4.75
CA ALA A 146 -19.29 -0.67 5.22
C ALA A 146 -19.77 -1.72 4.20
N SER A 147 -20.64 -1.34 3.26
CA SER A 147 -21.06 -2.22 2.17
C SER A 147 -19.97 -2.50 1.13
N GLU A 148 -18.96 -1.62 1.07
CA GLU A 148 -17.81 -1.74 0.17
C GLU A 148 -16.54 -2.18 0.92
N SER A 149 -16.65 -2.54 2.20
CA SER A 149 -15.58 -3.19 2.96
C SER A 149 -15.69 -4.70 2.82
N PHE A 150 -14.54 -5.36 2.78
CA PHE A 150 -14.46 -6.82 2.72
C PHE A 150 -13.90 -7.38 4.01
N SER A 151 -14.69 -8.19 4.71
CA SER A 151 -14.24 -8.88 5.93
C SER A 151 -13.44 -10.12 5.58
N VAL A 152 -12.22 -10.19 6.10
CA VAL A 152 -11.30 -11.33 5.92
C VAL A 152 -11.61 -12.39 6.98
N SER A 153 -12.72 -13.13 6.78
CA SER A 153 -13.19 -14.12 7.77
C SER A 153 -12.21 -15.27 8.01
N GLU A 154 -11.28 -15.49 7.09
CA GLU A 154 -10.28 -16.57 7.15
C GLU A 154 -9.08 -16.23 8.02
N ASP A 155 -8.84 -14.94 8.30
CA ASP A 155 -7.73 -14.51 9.14
C ASP A 155 -8.07 -13.23 9.91
N ALA A 156 -7.94 -13.29 11.23
CA ALA A 156 -8.28 -12.19 12.12
C ALA A 156 -7.20 -11.08 12.21
N ALA A 157 -6.16 -11.17 11.41
CA ALA A 157 -5.10 -10.15 11.37
C ALA A 157 -4.51 -10.04 9.96
N PRO A 158 -5.25 -9.46 9.00
CA PRO A 158 -4.73 -9.22 7.65
C PRO A 158 -3.59 -8.20 7.69
N MET A 159 -2.45 -8.55 7.09
CA MET A 159 -1.22 -7.77 7.11
C MET A 159 -0.95 -7.03 5.81
N SER A 160 -1.44 -7.58 4.70
CA SER A 160 -1.20 -6.99 3.39
C SER A 160 -2.32 -7.33 2.42
N VAL A 161 -2.65 -6.40 1.56
CA VAL A 161 -3.55 -6.59 0.43
C VAL A 161 -2.87 -6.15 -0.86
N VAL A 162 -2.97 -6.97 -1.90
CA VAL A 162 -2.50 -6.62 -3.25
C VAL A 162 -3.49 -7.13 -4.29
N PHE A 163 -3.50 -6.49 -5.45
CA PHE A 163 -4.35 -6.87 -6.58
C PHE A 163 -3.48 -7.34 -7.76
N ASN A 164 -4.03 -8.20 -8.59
CA ASN A 164 -3.39 -8.49 -9.87
C ASN A 164 -3.58 -7.30 -10.84
N ASN A 165 -2.78 -7.28 -11.92
CA ASN A 165 -2.70 -6.15 -12.86
C ASN A 165 -4.02 -5.80 -13.56
N ASN A 166 -4.99 -6.71 -13.64
CA ASN A 166 -6.28 -6.45 -14.26
C ASN A 166 -7.43 -6.28 -13.25
N GLY A 167 -7.12 -6.27 -11.95
CA GLY A 167 -8.10 -6.04 -10.87
C GLY A 167 -9.14 -7.16 -10.69
N THR A 168 -8.90 -8.36 -11.24
CA THR A 168 -9.84 -9.50 -11.13
C THR A 168 -9.55 -10.41 -9.95
N LYS A 169 -8.41 -10.23 -9.29
CA LYS A 169 -7.99 -10.99 -8.12
C LYS A 169 -7.42 -10.08 -7.05
N MET A 170 -7.73 -10.42 -5.82
CA MET A 170 -7.17 -9.84 -4.61
C MET A 170 -6.45 -10.93 -3.83
N TYR A 171 -5.27 -10.60 -3.31
CA TYR A 171 -4.49 -11.47 -2.44
C TYR A 171 -4.32 -10.81 -1.09
N VAL A 172 -4.57 -11.56 -0.03
CA VAL A 172 -4.45 -11.08 1.34
C VAL A 172 -3.47 -11.96 2.10
N LEU A 173 -2.44 -11.36 2.68
CA LEU A 173 -1.56 -12.03 3.62
C LEU A 173 -2.15 -11.93 5.01
N GLY A 174 -2.42 -13.07 5.64
CA GLY A 174 -2.89 -13.16 7.02
C GLY A 174 -1.77 -13.56 7.98
N ASN A 175 -1.77 -12.98 9.17
CA ASN A 175 -0.76 -13.23 10.21
C ASN A 175 -1.21 -14.31 11.21
N THR A 176 -2.51 -14.51 11.40
CA THR A 176 -3.01 -15.49 12.38
C THR A 176 -2.80 -16.92 11.91
N ASN A 177 -2.96 -17.17 10.62
CA ASN A 177 -2.88 -18.50 10.03
C ASN A 177 -1.65 -18.68 9.12
N ASP A 178 -0.78 -17.69 9.00
CA ASP A 178 0.45 -17.71 8.17
C ASP A 178 0.16 -18.10 6.71
N LYS A 179 -0.90 -17.51 6.12
CA LYS A 179 -1.37 -17.87 4.78
C LYS A 179 -1.55 -16.67 3.88
N VAL A 180 -1.46 -16.95 2.57
CA VAL A 180 -1.95 -16.05 1.53
C VAL A 180 -3.28 -16.57 1.02
N TYR A 181 -4.30 -15.71 1.04
CA TYR A 181 -5.64 -15.99 0.54
C TYR A 181 -5.83 -15.31 -0.81
N GLU A 182 -6.36 -16.06 -1.78
CA GLU A 182 -6.75 -15.53 -3.09
C GLU A 182 -8.28 -15.38 -3.14
N TYR A 183 -8.73 -14.21 -3.55
CA TYR A 183 -10.14 -13.90 -3.79
C TYR A 183 -10.35 -13.50 -5.25
N SER A 184 -11.39 -14.05 -5.88
CA SER A 184 -11.81 -13.64 -7.22
C SER A 184 -12.77 -12.47 -7.11
N LEU A 185 -12.55 -11.43 -7.89
CA LEU A 185 -13.39 -10.25 -7.99
C LEU A 185 -14.20 -10.36 -9.28
N ASP A 186 -15.51 -10.62 -9.16
CA ASP A 186 -16.38 -10.95 -10.30
C ASP A 186 -16.63 -9.77 -11.24
N ASN A 187 -16.37 -8.53 -10.80
CA ASN A 187 -16.46 -7.35 -11.65
C ASN A 187 -15.51 -6.25 -11.16
N PRO A 188 -14.50 -5.85 -11.97
CA PRO A 188 -13.60 -4.77 -11.60
C PRO A 188 -14.30 -3.39 -11.48
N ALA A 189 -15.54 -3.28 -11.92
CA ALA A 189 -16.38 -2.07 -11.78
C ALA A 189 -17.39 -2.14 -10.62
N SER A 190 -17.52 -3.30 -9.92
CA SER A 190 -18.39 -3.45 -8.76
C SER A 190 -17.97 -4.69 -7.97
N PRO A 191 -17.25 -4.54 -6.86
CA PRO A 191 -16.80 -5.66 -6.03
C PRO A 191 -17.96 -6.18 -5.17
N THR A 192 -18.87 -6.95 -5.73
CA THR A 192 -20.03 -7.42 -4.98
C THR A 192 -20.00 -8.91 -4.63
N VAL A 193 -19.07 -9.69 -5.14
CA VAL A 193 -18.94 -11.11 -4.73
C VAL A 193 -17.48 -11.55 -4.83
N CYS A 194 -16.85 -11.80 -3.71
CA CYS A 194 -15.61 -12.56 -3.65
C CYS A 194 -15.92 -14.04 -3.51
N VAL A 195 -15.44 -14.86 -4.44
CA VAL A 195 -15.48 -16.33 -4.28
C VAL A 195 -14.18 -16.76 -3.65
N ASN A 196 -14.27 -17.26 -2.44
CA ASN A 196 -13.12 -17.68 -1.64
C ASN A 196 -12.52 -18.99 -2.18
N SER A 197 -11.26 -18.96 -2.59
CA SER A 197 -10.47 -20.18 -2.75
C SER A 197 -9.11 -20.00 -2.05
N ALA A 198 -8.95 -20.64 -0.90
CA ALA A 198 -7.66 -20.71 -0.25
C ALA A 198 -6.68 -21.50 -1.14
N ILE A 199 -5.49 -20.95 -1.37
CA ILE A 199 -4.42 -21.72 -2.00
C ILE A 199 -3.91 -22.71 -0.96
N THR A 200 -4.28 -23.98 -1.11
CA THR A 200 -3.74 -25.08 -0.31
C THR A 200 -2.55 -25.67 -1.05
N ASN A 201 -1.36 -25.58 -0.46
CA ASN A 201 -0.20 -26.37 -0.86
C ASN A 201 -0.39 -27.84 -0.50
#